data_d5aba63cc7f5546027d4892743355773
#
_entry.id   d5aba63cc7f5546027d4892743355773
#
_cell.length_a   1.000
_cell.length_b   1.000
_cell.length_c   1.000
_cell.angle_alpha   90.00
_cell.angle_beta   90.00
_cell.angle_gamma   90.00
#
_symmetry.space_group_name_H-M   'P 1'
#
loop_
_entity.id
_entity.type
_entity.pdbx_description
1 polymer ?
#
loop_
_entity_poly.entity_id
_entity_poly.type
_entity_poly.pdbx_seq_one_letter_code
_entity_poly.pdbx_strand_id
1 'polypeptide(L)'
;INTLVCADLTADRFQKYYDLDGISIPQPFCQSFMPFAIVFNKLFDMIPGFSKLDIDAEGLKKKFGVLGEPLVLGVIVGALIGWAAQLDIKKILFLGVTMGAVMELIPRITALFIDGLKPISEKTQELVKTKFNGKKVHIGMSPALVIGHPTTLVASVILIPVILAIAVFLPGNQFLPLASLAGMFYLFPMILPFTRGNVVKTLIIGLVTLVIGLYFVTDMAPDFTLAANQVYAATGDNAAHIPDGFSGGALDFAS
;
A
#
# COMPACT_ATOMS: atom_id res chain seq x y z
N ILE A 1 -13.04 -13.41 -8.99
CA ILE A 1 -12.27 -14.53 -9.57
C ILE A 1 -10.83 -14.09 -9.80
N ASN A 2 -10.57 -13.01 -10.55
CA ASN A 2 -9.18 -12.54 -10.83
C ASN A 2 -8.37 -12.32 -9.56
N THR A 3 -8.95 -11.73 -8.53
CA THR A 3 -8.27 -11.48 -7.25
C THR A 3 -7.80 -12.78 -6.58
N LEU A 4 -8.64 -13.82 -6.60
CA LEU A 4 -8.29 -15.12 -6.02
C LEU A 4 -7.20 -15.82 -6.84
N VAL A 5 -7.28 -15.76 -8.17
CA VAL A 5 -6.24 -16.32 -9.05
C VAL A 5 -4.91 -15.60 -8.84
N CYS A 6 -4.91 -14.27 -8.78
CA CYS A 6 -3.70 -13.51 -8.50
C CYS A 6 -3.14 -13.81 -7.11
N ALA A 7 -4.01 -13.97 -6.11
CA ALA A 7 -3.60 -14.33 -4.76
C ALA A 7 -2.91 -15.70 -4.69
N ASP A 8 -3.45 -16.70 -5.42
CA ASP A 8 -2.83 -18.03 -5.51
C ASP A 8 -1.49 -17.99 -6.26
N LEU A 9 -1.41 -17.26 -7.37
CA LEU A 9 -0.18 -17.12 -8.16
C LEU A 9 0.96 -16.41 -7.40
N THR A 10 0.61 -15.51 -6.50
CA THR A 10 1.58 -14.74 -5.71
C THR A 10 1.87 -15.34 -4.34
N ALA A 11 1.05 -16.31 -3.89
CA ALA A 11 1.11 -16.87 -2.54
C ALA A 11 2.47 -17.45 -2.18
N ASP A 12 3.05 -18.30 -3.03
CA ASP A 12 4.34 -18.95 -2.75
C ASP A 12 5.45 -17.92 -2.52
N ARG A 13 5.44 -16.81 -3.28
CA ARG A 13 6.43 -15.75 -3.15
C ARG A 13 6.21 -14.89 -1.91
N PHE A 14 4.95 -14.60 -1.61
CA PHE A 14 4.53 -13.89 -0.40
C PHE A 14 4.93 -14.67 0.85
N GLN A 15 4.57 -15.94 0.93
CA GLN A 15 4.88 -16.83 2.06
C GLN A 15 6.38 -16.90 2.32
N LYS A 16 7.17 -17.12 1.26
CA LYS A 16 8.63 -17.21 1.38
C LYS A 16 9.28 -15.89 1.85
N TYR A 17 8.71 -14.75 1.49
CA TYR A 17 9.28 -13.45 1.85
C TYR A 17 8.97 -13.06 3.29
N TYR A 18 7.73 -13.31 3.75
CA TYR A 18 7.29 -12.93 5.09
C TYR A 18 7.36 -14.07 6.13
N ASP A 19 7.84 -15.24 5.74
CA ASP A 19 7.86 -16.45 6.60
C ASP A 19 6.45 -16.80 7.15
N LEU A 20 5.45 -16.77 6.27
CA LEU A 20 4.03 -16.96 6.58
C LEU A 20 3.44 -18.09 5.75
N ASP A 21 3.79 -19.33 6.07
CA ASP A 21 3.35 -20.51 5.33
C ASP A 21 1.81 -20.65 5.27
N GLY A 22 1.31 -21.02 4.08
CA GLY A 22 -0.10 -21.32 3.85
C GLY A 22 -1.02 -20.09 3.78
N ILE A 23 -0.48 -18.89 3.86
CA ILE A 23 -1.24 -17.63 3.79
C ILE A 23 -1.21 -17.06 2.37
N SER A 24 -2.34 -16.51 1.91
CA SER A 24 -2.46 -15.70 0.70
C SER A 24 -3.20 -14.40 1.02
N ILE A 25 -3.04 -13.40 0.15
CA ILE A 25 -3.66 -12.07 0.34
C ILE A 25 -4.66 -11.81 -0.79
N PRO A 26 -5.91 -12.26 -0.67
CA PRO A 26 -6.93 -12.05 -1.70
C PRO A 26 -7.60 -10.68 -1.61
N GLN A 27 -6.83 -9.62 -1.39
CA GLN A 27 -7.35 -8.27 -1.26
C GLN A 27 -7.33 -7.57 -2.64
N PRO A 28 -8.47 -7.08 -3.15
CA PRO A 28 -8.59 -6.54 -4.51
C PRO A 28 -7.60 -5.41 -4.82
N PHE A 29 -7.47 -4.44 -3.94
CA PHE A 29 -6.57 -3.30 -4.12
C PHE A 29 -5.12 -3.75 -4.32
N CYS A 30 -4.60 -4.62 -3.44
CA CYS A 30 -3.24 -5.12 -3.54
C CYS A 30 -3.03 -5.93 -4.82
N GLN A 31 -3.98 -6.81 -5.16
CA GLN A 31 -3.84 -7.75 -6.27
C GLN A 31 -4.05 -7.09 -7.64
N SER A 32 -4.84 -6.03 -7.73
CA SER A 32 -5.05 -5.31 -8.99
C SER A 32 -3.76 -4.70 -9.55
N PHE A 33 -2.85 -4.30 -8.68
CA PHE A 33 -1.59 -3.70 -9.07
C PHE A 33 -0.44 -4.69 -9.26
N MET A 34 -0.62 -5.96 -8.90
CA MET A 34 0.42 -6.97 -9.00
C MET A 34 0.95 -7.20 -10.42
N PRO A 35 0.13 -7.25 -11.49
CA PRO A 35 0.65 -7.41 -12.84
C PRO A 35 1.62 -6.29 -13.21
N PHE A 36 1.32 -5.04 -12.84
CA PHE A 36 2.20 -3.89 -13.06
C PHE A 36 3.50 -4.04 -12.26
N ALA A 37 3.40 -4.40 -11.00
CA ALA A 37 4.56 -4.59 -10.14
C ALA A 37 5.51 -5.67 -10.68
N ILE A 38 4.99 -6.78 -11.20
CA ILE A 38 5.78 -7.86 -11.79
C ILE A 38 6.49 -7.39 -13.05
N VAL A 39 5.76 -6.71 -13.95
CA VAL A 39 6.31 -6.20 -15.21
C VAL A 39 7.40 -5.17 -14.95
N PHE A 40 7.13 -4.18 -14.11
CA PHE A 40 8.09 -3.12 -13.81
C PHE A 40 9.31 -3.65 -13.05
N ASN A 41 9.13 -4.58 -12.10
CA ASN A 41 10.28 -5.19 -11.43
C ASN A 41 11.18 -5.91 -12.42
N LYS A 42 10.61 -6.68 -13.37
CA LYS A 42 11.37 -7.34 -14.41
C LYS A 42 12.10 -6.35 -15.34
N LEU A 43 11.43 -5.25 -15.68
CA LEU A 43 12.01 -4.19 -16.50
C LEU A 43 13.20 -3.51 -15.79
N PHE A 44 13.06 -3.20 -14.51
CA PHE A 44 14.15 -2.61 -13.72
C PHE A 44 15.33 -3.56 -13.51
N ASP A 45 15.07 -4.87 -13.39
CA ASP A 45 16.15 -5.87 -13.31
C ASP A 45 16.95 -5.98 -14.61
N MET A 46 16.40 -5.55 -15.75
CA MET A 46 17.10 -5.48 -17.04
C MET A 46 18.00 -4.25 -17.20
N ILE A 47 17.82 -3.21 -16.39
CA ILE A 47 18.60 -1.97 -16.49
C ILE A 47 19.92 -2.13 -15.70
N PRO A 48 21.10 -2.08 -16.37
CA PRO A 48 22.38 -2.16 -15.70
C PRO A 48 22.56 -0.96 -14.74
N GLY A 49 22.71 -1.23 -13.46
CA GLY A 49 22.85 -0.19 -12.43
C GLY A 49 21.72 -0.19 -11.40
N PHE A 50 20.47 -0.47 -11.80
CA PHE A 50 19.37 -0.64 -10.82
C PHE A 50 19.53 -1.88 -9.95
N SER A 51 20.14 -2.93 -10.45
CA SER A 51 20.49 -4.13 -9.68
C SER A 51 21.53 -3.88 -8.58
N LYS A 52 22.30 -2.78 -8.69
CA LYS A 52 23.31 -2.37 -7.68
C LYS A 52 22.73 -1.47 -6.58
N LEU A 53 21.53 -0.94 -6.77
CA LEU A 53 20.81 -0.16 -5.78
C LEU A 53 20.03 -1.09 -4.84
N ASP A 54 20.74 -2.00 -4.17
CA ASP A 54 20.13 -2.88 -3.17
C ASP A 54 20.13 -2.19 -1.81
N ILE A 55 19.14 -1.33 -1.61
CA ILE A 55 18.93 -0.56 -0.37
C ILE A 55 17.59 -1.01 0.22
N ASP A 56 17.67 -1.87 1.21
CA ASP A 56 16.54 -2.19 2.09
C ASP A 56 16.43 -1.18 3.25
N ALA A 57 15.43 -1.32 4.10
CA ALA A 57 15.26 -0.42 5.24
C ALA A 57 16.44 -0.47 6.22
N GLU A 58 17.10 -1.63 6.38
CA GLU A 58 18.30 -1.77 7.19
C GLU A 58 19.51 -1.10 6.52
N GLY A 59 19.63 -1.22 5.20
CA GLY A 59 20.66 -0.56 4.41
C GLY A 59 20.52 0.97 4.45
N LEU A 60 19.28 1.48 4.48
CA LEU A 60 19.00 2.90 4.69
C LEU A 60 19.55 3.37 6.05
N LYS A 61 19.29 2.59 7.10
CA LYS A 61 19.81 2.86 8.45
C LYS A 61 21.34 2.81 8.46
N LYS A 62 21.96 1.81 7.82
CA LYS A 62 23.42 1.71 7.72
C LYS A 62 24.04 2.89 6.96
N LYS A 63 23.38 3.38 5.89
CA LYS A 63 23.90 4.44 5.03
C LYS A 63 23.69 5.84 5.60
N PHE A 64 22.55 6.09 6.23
CA PHE A 64 22.16 7.40 6.76
C PHE A 64 22.20 7.49 8.30
N GLY A 65 22.62 6.41 8.98
CA GLY A 65 22.66 6.36 10.44
C GLY A 65 21.28 6.58 11.06
N VAL A 66 21.23 7.42 12.09
CA VAL A 66 20.00 7.75 12.82
C VAL A 66 18.91 8.35 11.90
N LEU A 67 19.29 9.09 10.85
CA LEU A 67 18.35 9.67 9.89
C LEU A 67 17.63 8.62 9.04
N GLY A 68 18.20 7.43 8.91
CA GLY A 68 17.57 6.29 8.20
C GLY A 68 16.65 5.43 9.08
N GLU A 69 16.50 5.76 10.36
CA GLU A 69 15.55 5.05 11.23
C GLU A 69 14.09 5.41 10.90
N PRO A 70 13.18 4.43 10.86
CA PRO A 70 11.77 4.67 10.55
C PRO A 70 11.13 5.76 11.41
N LEU A 71 11.42 5.78 12.70
CA LEU A 71 10.94 6.80 13.63
C LEU A 71 11.38 8.20 13.17
N VAL A 72 12.66 8.40 12.87
CA VAL A 72 13.22 9.71 12.49
C VAL A 72 12.69 10.13 11.11
N LEU A 73 12.61 9.20 10.16
CA LEU A 73 11.98 9.46 8.86
C LEU A 73 10.52 9.88 9.03
N GLY A 74 9.77 9.22 9.90
CA GLY A 74 8.39 9.60 10.22
C GLY A 74 8.28 11.02 10.77
N VAL A 75 9.16 11.39 11.71
CA VAL A 75 9.20 12.75 12.26
C VAL A 75 9.49 13.79 11.18
N ILE A 76 10.51 13.54 10.34
CA ILE A 76 10.90 14.46 9.27
C ILE A 76 9.76 14.63 8.25
N VAL A 77 9.20 13.52 7.76
CA VAL A 77 8.14 13.58 6.75
C VAL A 77 6.87 14.20 7.32
N GLY A 78 6.48 13.84 8.56
CA GLY A 78 5.34 14.44 9.23
C GLY A 78 5.50 15.95 9.42
N ALA A 79 6.70 16.41 9.82
CA ALA A 79 6.99 17.83 9.95
C ALA A 79 6.96 18.55 8.58
N LEU A 80 7.51 17.94 7.53
CA LEU A 80 7.48 18.49 6.17
C LEU A 80 6.05 18.63 5.63
N ILE A 81 5.20 17.62 5.84
CA ILE A 81 3.77 17.68 5.46
C ILE A 81 3.07 18.80 6.23
N GLY A 82 3.28 18.89 7.54
CA GLY A 82 2.70 19.96 8.36
C GLY A 82 3.16 21.36 7.94
N TRP A 83 4.42 21.51 7.58
CA TRP A 83 4.95 22.75 7.04
C TRP A 83 4.37 23.10 5.67
N ALA A 84 4.30 22.14 4.76
CA ALA A 84 3.70 22.33 3.44
C ALA A 84 2.21 22.69 3.52
N ALA A 85 1.50 22.15 4.52
CA ALA A 85 0.11 22.49 4.83
C ALA A 85 -0.06 23.82 5.58
N GLN A 86 1.02 24.59 5.79
CA GLN A 86 1.03 25.88 6.49
C GLN A 86 0.41 25.82 7.89
N LEU A 87 0.59 24.71 8.59
CA LEU A 87 0.13 24.54 9.96
C LEU A 87 1.00 25.36 10.92
N ASP A 88 0.44 25.66 12.09
CA ASP A 88 1.20 26.30 13.13
C ASP A 88 2.32 25.36 13.70
N ILE A 89 3.38 25.93 14.27
CA ILE A 89 4.56 25.19 14.75
C ILE A 89 4.16 24.05 15.71
N LYS A 90 3.20 24.28 16.60
CA LYS A 90 2.71 23.25 17.53
C LYS A 90 2.11 22.05 16.80
N LYS A 91 1.33 22.30 15.77
CA LYS A 91 0.70 21.24 14.94
C LYS A 91 1.74 20.53 14.08
N ILE A 92 2.73 21.24 13.54
CA ILE A 92 3.85 20.65 12.81
C ILE A 92 4.63 19.68 13.69
N LEU A 93 5.01 20.09 14.90
CA LEU A 93 5.72 19.25 15.85
C LEU A 93 4.87 18.05 16.28
N PHE A 94 3.58 18.27 16.57
CA PHE A 94 2.66 17.19 16.93
C PHE A 94 2.52 16.17 15.80
N LEU A 95 2.35 16.62 14.55
CA LEU A 95 2.25 15.74 13.39
C LEU A 95 3.55 14.96 13.18
N GLY A 96 4.70 15.60 13.30
CA GLY A 96 6.00 14.95 13.21
C GLY A 96 6.15 13.84 14.25
N VAL A 97 5.93 14.16 15.53
CA VAL A 97 6.03 13.17 16.63
C VAL A 97 5.03 12.04 16.43
N THR A 98 3.80 12.34 16.04
CA THR A 98 2.77 11.32 15.79
C THR A 98 3.18 10.37 14.67
N MET A 99 3.65 10.90 13.54
CA MET A 99 4.13 10.08 12.41
C MET A 99 5.32 9.21 12.82
N GLY A 100 6.29 9.75 13.56
CA GLY A 100 7.41 8.98 14.09
C GLY A 100 6.96 7.86 15.02
N ALA A 101 6.06 8.15 15.95
CA ALA A 101 5.51 7.17 16.88
C ALA A 101 4.75 6.04 16.14
N VAL A 102 3.95 6.38 15.13
CA VAL A 102 3.24 5.42 14.31
C VAL A 102 4.22 4.47 13.59
N MET A 103 5.28 5.02 12.99
CA MET A 103 6.28 4.21 12.30
C MET A 103 7.07 3.27 13.22
N GLU A 104 7.19 3.60 14.50
CA GLU A 104 7.84 2.74 15.49
C GLU A 104 6.87 1.72 16.10
N LEU A 105 5.62 2.10 16.35
CA LEU A 105 4.64 1.26 17.05
C LEU A 105 4.00 0.21 16.13
N ILE A 106 3.69 0.57 14.87
CA ILE A 106 3.01 -0.34 13.95
C ILE A 106 3.79 -1.66 13.74
N PRO A 107 5.12 -1.67 13.48
CA PRO A 107 5.86 -2.92 13.33
C PRO A 107 5.78 -3.81 14.56
N ARG A 108 5.85 -3.23 15.74
CA ARG A 108 5.78 -3.98 17.01
C ARG A 108 4.41 -4.62 17.23
N ILE A 109 3.35 -3.85 16.96
CA ILE A 109 1.97 -4.36 17.06
C ILE A 109 1.75 -5.47 16.02
N THR A 110 2.22 -5.26 14.78
CA THR A 110 2.09 -6.26 13.71
C THR A 110 2.82 -7.55 14.05
N ALA A 111 4.02 -7.48 14.63
CA ALA A 111 4.77 -8.65 15.07
C ALA A 111 3.97 -9.49 16.10
N LEU A 112 3.34 -8.83 17.07
CA LEU A 112 2.48 -9.52 18.05
C LEU A 112 1.28 -10.21 17.38
N PHE A 113 0.67 -9.59 16.36
CA PHE A 113 -0.40 -10.23 15.59
C PHE A 113 0.10 -11.47 14.82
N ILE A 114 1.26 -11.38 14.19
CA ILE A 114 1.88 -12.51 13.47
C ILE A 114 2.15 -13.67 14.43
N ASP A 115 2.75 -13.40 15.58
CA ASP A 115 3.03 -14.40 16.59
C ASP A 115 1.76 -15.08 17.12
N GLY A 116 0.68 -14.30 17.33
CA GLY A 116 -0.62 -14.83 17.75
C GLY A 116 -1.34 -15.65 16.66
N LEU A 117 -1.11 -15.36 15.38
CA LEU A 117 -1.74 -16.05 14.26
C LEU A 117 -0.98 -17.29 13.78
N LYS A 118 0.33 -17.38 14.02
CA LYS A 118 1.15 -18.54 13.64
C LYS A 118 0.55 -19.88 14.09
N PRO A 119 0.20 -20.10 15.37
CA PRO A 119 -0.38 -21.37 15.82
C PRO A 119 -1.70 -21.71 15.13
N ILE A 120 -2.53 -20.69 14.85
CA ILE A 120 -3.82 -20.87 14.17
C ILE A 120 -3.58 -21.29 12.71
N SER A 121 -2.64 -20.65 12.03
CA SER A 121 -2.26 -20.97 10.66
C SER A 121 -1.72 -22.41 10.55
N GLU A 122 -0.80 -22.81 11.43
CA GLU A 122 -0.23 -24.16 11.48
C GLU A 122 -1.32 -25.23 11.68
N LYS A 123 -2.22 -25.01 12.65
CA LYS A 123 -3.31 -25.94 12.93
C LYS A 123 -4.31 -26.03 11.78
N THR A 124 -4.59 -24.92 11.13
CA THR A 124 -5.48 -24.89 9.95
C THR A 124 -4.86 -25.63 8.78
N GLN A 125 -3.56 -25.45 8.54
CA GLN A 125 -2.83 -26.21 7.51
C GLN A 125 -2.84 -27.72 7.77
N GLU A 126 -2.66 -28.15 9.01
CA GLU A 126 -2.75 -29.57 9.39
C GLU A 126 -4.15 -30.14 9.09
N LEU A 127 -5.21 -29.40 9.44
CA LEU A 127 -6.58 -29.78 9.13
C LEU A 127 -6.86 -29.82 7.61
N VAL A 128 -6.31 -28.89 6.85
CA VAL A 128 -6.44 -28.84 5.39
C VAL A 128 -5.73 -30.02 4.75
N LYS A 129 -4.50 -30.33 5.15
CA LYS A 129 -3.76 -31.50 4.65
C LYS A 129 -4.52 -32.81 4.88
N THR A 130 -5.15 -32.97 6.04
CA THR A 130 -5.92 -34.16 6.38
C THR A 130 -7.26 -34.27 5.67
N LYS A 131 -8.00 -33.16 5.52
CA LYS A 131 -9.35 -33.17 4.93
C LYS A 131 -9.38 -33.02 3.41
N PHE A 132 -8.40 -32.37 2.80
CA PHE A 132 -8.40 -32.05 1.36
C PHE A 132 -7.36 -32.84 0.55
N ASN A 133 -6.93 -34.01 1.02
CA ASN A 133 -6.05 -34.94 0.32
C ASN A 133 -4.77 -34.28 -0.27
N GLY A 134 -4.14 -33.40 0.47
CA GLY A 134 -2.89 -32.76 0.06
C GLY A 134 -3.01 -31.68 -1.02
N LYS A 135 -4.23 -31.23 -1.36
CA LYS A 135 -4.39 -30.06 -2.22
C LYS A 135 -3.81 -28.83 -1.55
N LYS A 136 -3.06 -28.04 -2.30
CA LYS A 136 -2.59 -26.72 -1.82
C LYS A 136 -3.82 -25.82 -1.62
N VAL A 137 -4.13 -25.50 -0.38
CA VAL A 137 -5.18 -24.55 0.00
C VAL A 137 -4.51 -23.45 0.80
N HIS A 138 -4.74 -22.21 0.39
CA HIS A 138 -4.22 -21.05 1.09
C HIS A 138 -5.30 -20.42 1.97
N ILE A 139 -4.88 -19.93 3.14
CA ILE A 139 -5.74 -19.17 4.03
C ILE A 139 -5.69 -17.73 3.58
N GLY A 140 -6.84 -17.20 3.12
CA GLY A 140 -6.96 -15.80 2.72
C GLY A 140 -6.92 -14.87 3.93
N MET A 141 -5.96 -13.96 3.98
CA MET A 141 -5.81 -12.97 5.05
C MET A 141 -5.72 -11.54 4.53
N SER A 142 -5.89 -10.59 5.43
CA SER A 142 -5.72 -9.16 5.12
C SER A 142 -4.23 -8.82 4.99
N PRO A 143 -3.84 -7.92 4.07
CA PRO A 143 -2.49 -7.37 4.00
C PRO A 143 -2.08 -6.59 5.26
N ALA A 144 -3.04 -6.22 6.11
CA ALA A 144 -2.80 -5.62 7.42
C ALA A 144 -1.82 -6.44 8.27
N LEU A 145 -1.77 -7.76 8.02
CA LEU A 145 -0.85 -8.68 8.70
C LEU A 145 0.63 -8.30 8.52
N VAL A 146 0.98 -7.69 7.42
CA VAL A 146 2.38 -7.39 7.04
C VAL A 146 2.63 -5.89 6.75
N ILE A 147 1.66 -5.03 7.02
CA ILE A 147 1.81 -3.56 6.92
C ILE A 147 2.99 -3.06 7.76
N GLY A 148 3.22 -3.68 8.91
CA GLY A 148 4.29 -3.30 9.82
C GLY A 148 5.70 -3.58 9.32
N HIS A 149 5.87 -4.15 8.13
CA HIS A 149 7.21 -4.35 7.58
C HIS A 149 7.93 -3.01 7.38
N PRO A 150 9.19 -2.84 7.89
CA PRO A 150 9.88 -1.54 7.89
C PRO A 150 9.94 -0.88 6.52
N THR A 151 10.21 -1.64 5.46
CA THR A 151 10.24 -1.11 4.09
C THR A 151 8.86 -0.63 3.61
N THR A 152 7.77 -1.32 4.00
CA THR A 152 6.39 -0.87 3.71
C THR A 152 6.14 0.50 4.30
N LEU A 153 6.46 0.68 5.58
CA LEU A 153 6.23 1.94 6.28
C LEU A 153 7.05 3.08 5.68
N VAL A 154 8.35 2.87 5.48
CA VAL A 154 9.25 3.88 4.87
C VAL A 154 8.75 4.26 3.47
N ALA A 155 8.46 3.27 2.62
CA ALA A 155 7.99 3.51 1.27
C ALA A 155 6.64 4.25 1.24
N SER A 156 5.67 3.84 2.09
CA SER A 156 4.35 4.48 2.17
C SER A 156 4.47 5.94 2.59
N VAL A 157 5.21 6.21 3.66
CA VAL A 157 5.35 7.58 4.21
C VAL A 157 6.05 8.51 3.22
N ILE A 158 7.07 8.04 2.52
CA ILE A 158 7.75 8.83 1.49
C ILE A 158 6.83 9.06 0.28
N LEU A 159 6.06 8.05 -0.11
CA LEU A 159 5.23 8.14 -1.32
C LEU A 159 4.01 9.04 -1.14
N ILE A 160 3.47 9.17 0.06
CA ILE A 160 2.31 10.04 0.34
C ILE A 160 2.50 11.47 -0.18
N PRO A 161 3.52 12.25 0.26
CA PRO A 161 3.71 13.60 -0.23
C PRO A 161 4.09 13.65 -1.71
N VAL A 162 4.81 12.64 -2.19
CA VAL A 162 5.22 12.57 -3.60
C VAL A 162 4.02 12.38 -4.53
N ILE A 163 3.11 11.46 -4.19
CA ILE A 163 1.92 11.22 -5.03
C ILE A 163 0.94 12.39 -4.98
N LEU A 164 0.82 13.07 -3.83
CA LEU A 164 0.02 14.29 -3.73
C LEU A 164 0.57 15.40 -4.64
N ALA A 165 1.88 15.63 -4.60
CA ALA A 165 2.51 16.60 -5.48
C ALA A 165 2.30 16.23 -6.96
N ILE A 166 2.51 14.96 -7.31
CA ILE A 166 2.29 14.50 -8.70
C ILE A 166 0.82 14.66 -9.10
N ALA A 167 -0.14 14.30 -8.24
CA ALA A 167 -1.55 14.41 -8.55
C ALA A 167 -1.97 15.84 -8.90
N VAL A 168 -1.34 16.85 -8.28
CA VAL A 168 -1.59 18.28 -8.59
C VAL A 168 -1.03 18.70 -9.95
N PHE A 169 0.17 18.21 -10.31
CA PHE A 169 0.86 18.61 -11.54
C PHE A 169 0.61 17.69 -12.73
N LEU A 170 -0.04 16.53 -12.53
CA LEU A 170 -0.24 15.52 -13.56
C LEU A 170 -1.27 15.99 -14.59
N PRO A 171 -0.89 16.16 -15.87
CA PRO A 171 -1.82 16.66 -16.89
C PRO A 171 -3.01 15.73 -17.07
N GLY A 172 -4.21 16.28 -17.10
CA GLY A 172 -5.46 15.55 -17.30
C GLY A 172 -5.97 14.78 -16.06
N ASN A 173 -5.24 14.78 -14.97
CA ASN A 173 -5.71 14.20 -13.73
C ASN A 173 -6.78 15.09 -13.07
N GLN A 174 -7.91 14.52 -12.69
CA GLN A 174 -9.01 15.19 -12.00
C GLN A 174 -9.22 14.67 -10.58
N PHE A 175 -8.36 13.78 -10.11
CA PHE A 175 -8.49 13.13 -8.82
C PHE A 175 -7.34 13.51 -7.87
N LEU A 176 -7.69 13.91 -6.65
CA LEU A 176 -6.74 14.16 -5.58
C LEU A 176 -6.94 13.09 -4.48
N PRO A 177 -5.98 12.16 -4.31
CA PRO A 177 -6.16 10.97 -3.48
C PRO A 177 -6.04 11.24 -1.98
N LEU A 178 -6.82 12.17 -1.42
CA LEU A 178 -6.71 12.55 -0.01
C LEU A 178 -7.22 11.44 0.92
N ALA A 179 -8.37 10.86 0.63
CA ALA A 179 -8.95 9.78 1.41
C ALA A 179 -8.17 8.46 1.25
N SER A 180 -7.65 8.21 0.04
CA SER A 180 -6.90 7.00 -0.29
C SER A 180 -5.51 6.92 0.32
N LEU A 181 -4.98 7.99 0.91
CA LEU A 181 -3.63 7.99 1.48
C LEU A 181 -3.45 6.93 2.57
N ALA A 182 -4.49 6.66 3.36
CA ALA A 182 -4.46 5.58 4.33
C ALA A 182 -4.32 4.19 3.68
N GLY A 183 -4.82 4.03 2.45
CA GLY A 183 -4.71 2.81 1.66
C GLY A 183 -3.31 2.53 1.12
N MET A 184 -2.40 3.52 1.09
CA MET A 184 -1.04 3.36 0.55
C MET A 184 -0.26 2.26 1.26
N PHE A 185 -0.46 2.07 2.56
CA PHE A 185 0.16 1.00 3.32
C PHE A 185 -0.22 -0.40 2.85
N TYR A 186 -1.36 -0.56 2.19
CA TYR A 186 -1.83 -1.85 1.66
C TYR A 186 -1.24 -2.19 0.29
N LEU A 187 -0.70 -1.22 -0.43
CA LEU A 187 -0.11 -1.42 -1.74
C LEU A 187 1.21 -2.21 -1.67
N PHE A 188 2.09 -1.81 -0.77
CA PHE A 188 3.46 -2.30 -0.73
C PHE A 188 3.65 -3.74 -0.24
N PRO A 189 2.83 -4.30 0.68
CA PRO A 189 2.98 -5.67 1.14
C PRO A 189 3.09 -6.71 0.03
N MET A 190 2.40 -6.49 -1.09
CA MET A 190 2.45 -7.40 -2.23
C MET A 190 3.58 -7.07 -3.21
N ILE A 191 4.08 -5.84 -3.24
CA ILE A 191 5.21 -5.42 -4.09
C ILE A 191 6.54 -5.91 -3.52
N LEU A 192 6.71 -5.86 -2.20
CA LEU A 192 7.94 -6.21 -1.51
C LEU A 192 8.48 -7.62 -1.82
N PRO A 193 7.68 -8.68 -1.89
CA PRO A 193 8.17 -10.00 -2.26
C PRO A 193 8.83 -10.05 -3.65
N PHE A 194 8.46 -9.13 -4.56
CA PHE A 194 9.03 -9.03 -5.89
C PHE A 194 10.30 -8.17 -5.92
N THR A 195 10.32 -7.09 -5.16
CA THR A 195 11.48 -6.18 -5.04
C THR A 195 12.52 -6.65 -4.04
N ARG A 196 12.25 -7.75 -3.33
CA ARG A 196 13.09 -8.32 -2.25
C ARG A 196 13.39 -7.30 -1.14
N GLY A 197 12.41 -6.46 -0.82
CA GLY A 197 12.54 -5.43 0.21
C GLY A 197 13.32 -4.18 -0.19
N ASN A 198 13.75 -4.06 -1.45
CA ASN A 198 14.48 -2.89 -1.93
C ASN A 198 13.58 -1.65 -1.91
N VAL A 199 13.91 -0.66 -1.08
CA VAL A 199 13.11 0.55 -0.87
C VAL A 199 12.99 1.36 -2.16
N VAL A 200 14.09 1.55 -2.91
CA VAL A 200 14.10 2.38 -4.11
C VAL A 200 13.25 1.76 -5.21
N LYS A 201 13.42 0.46 -5.47
CA LYS A 201 12.59 -0.26 -6.45
C LYS A 201 11.11 -0.23 -6.05
N THR A 202 10.82 -0.44 -4.77
CA THR A 202 9.47 -0.42 -4.23
C THR A 202 8.81 0.95 -4.39
N LEU A 203 9.54 2.04 -4.10
CA LEU A 203 9.06 3.40 -4.30
C LEU A 203 8.76 3.70 -5.77
N ILE A 204 9.67 3.35 -6.68
CA ILE A 204 9.47 3.63 -8.11
C ILE A 204 8.30 2.81 -8.67
N ILE A 205 8.21 1.52 -8.34
CA ILE A 205 7.10 0.67 -8.77
C ILE A 205 5.78 1.19 -8.19
N GLY A 206 5.76 1.52 -6.90
CA GLY A 206 4.59 2.10 -6.25
C GLY A 206 4.16 3.42 -6.91
N LEU A 207 5.11 4.30 -7.20
CA LEU A 207 4.85 5.58 -7.85
C LEU A 207 4.23 5.40 -9.24
N VAL A 208 4.85 4.58 -10.09
CA VAL A 208 4.33 4.31 -11.45
C VAL A 208 2.95 3.69 -11.38
N THR A 209 2.75 2.74 -10.48
CA THR A 209 1.45 2.08 -10.28
C THR A 209 0.37 3.08 -9.86
N LEU A 210 0.69 3.98 -8.94
CA LEU A 210 -0.26 5.00 -8.48
C LEU A 210 -0.54 6.07 -9.53
N VAL A 211 0.44 6.46 -10.34
CA VAL A 211 0.20 7.38 -11.48
C VAL A 211 -0.76 6.74 -12.49
N ILE A 212 -0.58 5.46 -12.80
CA ILE A 212 -1.55 4.72 -13.62
C ILE A 212 -2.92 4.71 -12.94
N GLY A 213 -2.97 4.46 -11.62
CA GLY A 213 -4.19 4.48 -10.83
C GLY A 213 -4.92 5.83 -10.87
N LEU A 214 -4.20 6.96 -10.81
CA LEU A 214 -4.78 8.31 -10.95
C LEU A 214 -5.52 8.50 -12.28
N TYR A 215 -4.95 8.03 -13.37
CA TYR A 215 -5.61 8.09 -14.67
C TYR A 215 -6.83 7.18 -14.74
N PHE A 216 -6.76 5.96 -14.20
CA PHE A 216 -7.92 5.07 -14.13
C PHE A 216 -9.07 5.67 -13.32
N VAL A 217 -8.77 6.24 -12.15
CA VAL A 217 -9.80 6.88 -11.31
C VAL A 217 -10.38 8.10 -12.01
N THR A 218 -9.57 8.89 -12.70
CA THR A 218 -10.04 10.03 -13.48
C THR A 218 -10.97 9.61 -14.61
N ASP A 219 -10.64 8.53 -15.31
CA ASP A 219 -11.47 7.98 -16.40
C ASP A 219 -12.79 7.41 -15.90
N MET A 220 -12.78 6.75 -14.74
CA MET A 220 -13.98 6.15 -14.13
C MET A 220 -14.86 7.15 -13.37
N ALA A 221 -14.36 8.33 -13.03
CA ALA A 221 -15.06 9.30 -12.18
C ALA A 221 -16.45 9.70 -12.70
N PRO A 222 -16.66 9.97 -14.02
CA PRO A 222 -17.98 10.31 -14.55
C PRO A 222 -19.01 9.20 -14.36
N ASP A 223 -18.64 7.95 -14.66
CA ASP A 223 -19.52 6.78 -14.54
C ASP A 223 -19.90 6.51 -13.09
N PHE A 224 -18.91 6.62 -12.19
CA PHE A 224 -19.13 6.47 -10.75
C PHE A 224 -20.07 7.57 -10.21
N THR A 225 -19.86 8.81 -10.62
CA THR A 225 -20.71 9.96 -10.24
C THR A 225 -22.16 9.73 -10.71
N LEU A 226 -22.32 9.26 -11.96
CA LEU A 226 -23.64 8.95 -12.51
C LEU A 226 -24.33 7.84 -11.68
N ALA A 227 -23.63 6.76 -11.39
CA ALA A 227 -24.18 5.65 -10.60
C ALA A 227 -24.53 6.09 -9.18
N ALA A 228 -23.68 6.88 -8.52
CA ALA A 228 -23.94 7.40 -7.19
C ALA A 228 -25.20 8.31 -7.18
N ASN A 229 -25.32 9.21 -8.14
CA ASN A 229 -26.48 10.08 -8.25
C ASN A 229 -27.79 9.33 -8.51
N GLN A 230 -27.74 8.22 -9.28
CA GLN A 230 -28.91 7.35 -9.47
C GLN A 230 -29.35 6.70 -8.15
N VAL A 231 -28.41 6.27 -7.32
CA VAL A 231 -28.71 5.70 -5.99
C VAL A 231 -29.32 6.76 -5.08
N TYR A 232 -28.73 7.96 -5.02
CA TYR A 232 -29.26 9.06 -4.19
C TYR A 232 -30.67 9.48 -4.63
N ALA A 233 -30.93 9.57 -5.95
CA ALA A 233 -32.25 9.84 -6.47
C ALA A 233 -33.26 8.76 -6.09
N ALA A 234 -32.86 7.49 -6.12
CA ALA A 234 -33.72 6.36 -5.76
C ALA A 234 -34.03 6.32 -4.25
N THR A 235 -33.12 6.80 -3.41
CA THR A 235 -33.32 6.88 -1.95
C THR A 235 -34.03 8.15 -1.50
N GLY A 236 -34.31 9.08 -2.41
CA GLY A 236 -34.96 10.38 -2.11
C GLY A 236 -34.04 11.41 -1.45
N ASP A 237 -32.75 11.15 -1.38
CA ASP A 237 -31.75 12.04 -0.79
C ASP A 237 -31.16 12.99 -1.85
N ASN A 238 -31.98 13.98 -2.26
CA ASN A 238 -31.55 14.99 -3.23
C ASN A 238 -30.47 15.95 -2.67
N ALA A 239 -30.23 15.97 -1.36
CA ALA A 239 -29.18 16.79 -0.75
C ALA A 239 -27.78 16.20 -0.98
N ALA A 240 -27.69 14.91 -1.29
CA ALA A 240 -26.44 14.20 -1.53
C ALA A 240 -26.00 14.19 -3.01
N HIS A 241 -26.65 15.01 -3.87
CA HIS A 241 -26.29 15.08 -5.30
C HIS A 241 -24.83 15.48 -5.50
N ILE A 242 -24.08 14.64 -6.22
CA ILE A 242 -22.69 14.90 -6.59
C ILE A 242 -22.66 15.61 -7.93
N PRO A 243 -22.00 16.78 -8.07
CA PRO A 243 -21.87 17.47 -9.35
C PRO A 243 -21.20 16.60 -10.40
N ASP A 244 -21.64 16.75 -11.66
CA ASP A 244 -21.06 16.01 -12.78
C ASP A 244 -19.56 16.24 -12.90
N GLY A 245 -18.80 15.15 -13.07
CA GLY A 245 -17.33 15.21 -13.16
C GLY A 245 -16.60 15.39 -11.83
N PHE A 246 -17.31 15.40 -10.68
CA PHE A 246 -16.67 15.43 -9.38
C PHE A 246 -16.17 14.04 -9.00
N SER A 247 -14.86 13.92 -8.83
CA SER A 247 -14.18 12.64 -8.49
C SER A 247 -13.68 12.58 -7.05
N GLY A 248 -13.85 13.65 -6.28
CA GLY A 248 -13.35 13.71 -4.91
C GLY A 248 -14.37 13.21 -3.90
N GLY A 249 -14.00 12.29 -3.05
CA GLY A 249 -14.75 11.88 -1.87
C GLY A 249 -15.61 10.62 -1.99
N ALA A 250 -16.12 10.28 -3.18
CA ALA A 250 -16.89 9.05 -3.38
C ALA A 250 -16.06 7.92 -4.01
N LEU A 251 -15.07 8.28 -4.81
CA LEU A 251 -14.15 7.35 -5.45
C LEU A 251 -12.75 7.50 -4.87
N ASP A 252 -12.13 6.40 -4.49
CA ASP A 252 -10.74 6.36 -4.08
C ASP A 252 -10.02 5.11 -4.62
N PHE A 253 -8.72 4.95 -4.36
CA PHE A 253 -7.96 3.79 -4.82
C PHE A 253 -8.39 2.47 -4.16
N ALA A 254 -9.14 2.51 -3.08
CA ALA A 254 -9.59 1.34 -2.34
C ALA A 254 -11.03 0.94 -2.69
N SER A 255 -11.76 1.78 -3.44
CA SER A 255 -13.10 1.50 -3.95
C SER A 255 -13.05 0.64 -5.21
#